data_44fa6e9693c2776a489d8094dacf9fad
#
_entry.id   44fa6e9693c2776a489d8094dacf9fad
#
_cell.length_a   1.000
_cell.length_b   1.000
_cell.length_c   1.000
_cell.angle_alpha   90.00
_cell.angle_beta   90.00
_cell.angle_gamma   90.00
#
_symmetry.space_group_name_H-M   'P 1'
#
loop_
_entity.id
_entity.type
_entity.pdbx_description
1 polymer ?
#
loop_
_entity_poly.entity_id
_entity_poly.type
_entity_poly.pdbx_seq_one_letter_code
_entity_poly.pdbx_strand_id
1 'polypeptide(L)'
;MFKKIAPKRFLFSLLLITAFIAITLFNLNEADKLFADIQKYISDSLGWLIILLANGFLVFVIYLAFGKHKNLILGGPDAEPEFSNTNWIAMLFSAGLGVGLLFYGVAEPVLHFSSDALHAEGASFSDKANRSMNLAYLHWGFHGWAIYGIVGLCFAYFTYNKNLPFRVSSFFSGPLTKNIWGRVSLDVIAIIATIFGIATSLGLGANQINSGLGYMEVLEESFTSTVGIVIVITLMGLISVVLGLKVGIKILSQMNIIL
;
A
#
# COMPACT_ATOMS: atom_id res chain seq x y z
N MET A 1 -12.21 17.32 -15.22
CA MET A 1 -11.41 16.19 -14.74
C MET A 1 -10.59 15.51 -15.85
N PHE A 2 -11.13 15.23 -17.02
CA PHE A 2 -10.45 14.48 -18.10
C PHE A 2 -9.37 15.22 -18.91
N LYS A 3 -9.25 16.53 -18.80
CA LYS A 3 -8.24 17.34 -19.54
C LYS A 3 -6.76 17.13 -19.14
N LYS A 4 -6.49 16.34 -18.09
CA LYS A 4 -5.12 16.08 -17.57
C LYS A 4 -4.65 14.64 -17.67
N ILE A 5 -5.37 13.78 -18.39
CA ILE A 5 -4.92 12.40 -18.60
C ILE A 5 -3.68 12.43 -19.47
N ALA A 6 -2.60 11.81 -18.99
CA ALA A 6 -1.38 11.60 -19.78
C ALA A 6 -1.60 10.35 -20.68
N PRO A 7 -2.02 10.50 -21.95
CA PRO A 7 -2.59 9.40 -22.72
C PRO A 7 -1.64 8.21 -22.87
N LYS A 8 -0.35 8.46 -23.02
CA LYS A 8 0.64 7.38 -23.15
C LYS A 8 0.71 6.52 -21.87
N ARG A 9 0.78 7.14 -20.69
CA ARG A 9 0.86 6.40 -19.41
C ARG A 9 -0.40 5.59 -19.17
N PHE A 10 -1.55 6.21 -19.36
CA PHE A 10 -2.85 5.54 -19.20
C PHE A 10 -2.97 4.34 -20.15
N LEU A 11 -2.70 4.53 -21.44
CA LEU A 11 -2.83 3.49 -22.45
C LEU A 11 -1.89 2.31 -22.16
N PHE A 12 -0.60 2.57 -21.88
CA PHE A 12 0.36 1.51 -21.57
C PHE A 12 0.00 0.75 -20.30
N SER A 13 -0.39 1.44 -19.23
CA SER A 13 -0.83 0.78 -18.01
C SER A 13 -2.08 -0.06 -18.24
N LEU A 14 -3.07 0.47 -18.95
CA LEU A 14 -4.29 -0.25 -19.27
C LEU A 14 -4.01 -1.51 -20.10
N LEU A 15 -3.19 -1.40 -21.14
CA LEU A 15 -2.82 -2.54 -21.99
C LEU A 15 -2.10 -3.64 -21.20
N LEU A 16 -1.13 -3.25 -20.36
CA LEU A 16 -0.38 -4.22 -19.56
C LEU A 16 -1.27 -4.92 -18.52
N ILE A 17 -2.13 -4.18 -17.84
CA ILE A 17 -3.04 -4.75 -16.86
C ILE A 17 -4.07 -5.66 -17.52
N THR A 18 -4.66 -5.22 -18.63
CA THR A 18 -5.63 -6.04 -19.37
C THR A 18 -4.98 -7.32 -19.90
N ALA A 19 -3.77 -7.23 -20.46
CA ALA A 19 -3.01 -8.39 -20.90
C ALA A 19 -2.69 -9.34 -19.74
N PHE A 20 -2.24 -8.80 -18.62
CA PHE A 20 -1.99 -9.58 -17.40
C PHE A 20 -3.26 -10.33 -16.94
N ILE A 21 -4.39 -9.64 -16.81
CA ILE A 21 -5.66 -10.24 -16.42
C ILE A 21 -6.08 -11.33 -17.41
N ALA A 22 -6.01 -11.05 -18.72
CA ALA A 22 -6.36 -12.03 -19.73
C ALA A 22 -5.49 -13.29 -19.65
N ILE A 23 -4.16 -13.13 -19.61
CA ILE A 23 -3.23 -14.26 -19.52
C ILE A 23 -3.49 -15.08 -18.25
N THR A 24 -3.72 -14.42 -17.13
CA THR A 24 -4.00 -15.09 -15.84
C THR A 24 -5.32 -15.87 -15.91
N LEU A 25 -6.40 -15.28 -16.41
CA LEU A 25 -7.70 -15.94 -16.50
C LEU A 25 -7.73 -17.14 -17.44
N PHE A 26 -6.96 -17.10 -18.53
CA PHE A 26 -6.86 -18.23 -19.45
C PHE A 26 -5.93 -19.35 -18.96
N ASN A 27 -5.10 -19.10 -17.94
CA ASN A 27 -4.06 -20.03 -17.47
C ASN A 27 -3.95 -20.02 -15.94
N LEU A 28 -5.06 -20.14 -15.23
CA LEU A 28 -5.09 -19.96 -13.75
C LEU A 28 -4.08 -20.83 -12.99
N ASN A 29 -3.98 -22.12 -13.31
CA ASN A 29 -3.08 -23.04 -12.60
C ASN A 29 -1.60 -22.71 -12.86
N GLU A 30 -1.25 -22.36 -14.08
CA GLU A 30 0.12 -21.99 -14.45
C GLU A 30 0.48 -20.60 -13.89
N ALA A 31 -0.48 -19.70 -13.84
CA ALA A 31 -0.29 -18.37 -13.26
C ALA A 31 -0.02 -18.45 -11.75
N ASP A 32 -0.78 -19.28 -11.02
CA ASP A 32 -0.57 -19.47 -9.58
C ASP A 32 0.84 -20.01 -9.28
N LYS A 33 1.25 -21.05 -10.00
CA LYS A 33 2.60 -21.58 -9.90
C LYS A 33 3.68 -20.55 -10.24
N LEU A 34 3.50 -19.82 -11.35
CA LEU A 34 4.44 -18.79 -11.78
C LEU A 34 4.58 -17.69 -10.72
N PHE A 35 3.48 -17.25 -10.11
CA PHE A 35 3.52 -16.22 -9.07
C PHE A 35 4.19 -16.72 -7.79
N ALA A 36 3.94 -17.96 -7.39
CA ALA A 36 4.64 -18.59 -6.27
C ALA A 36 6.16 -18.70 -6.52
N ASP A 37 6.56 -19.10 -7.72
CA ASP A 37 7.98 -19.21 -8.09
C ASP A 37 8.65 -17.82 -8.13
N ILE A 38 7.99 -16.80 -8.68
CA ILE A 38 8.48 -15.42 -8.69
C ILE A 38 8.62 -14.89 -7.26
N GLN A 39 7.60 -15.09 -6.42
CA GLN A 39 7.63 -14.66 -5.03
C GLN A 39 8.79 -15.32 -4.28
N LYS A 40 8.95 -16.64 -4.45
CA LYS A 40 10.07 -17.39 -3.86
C LYS A 40 11.41 -16.85 -4.34
N TYR A 41 11.59 -16.63 -5.64
CA TYR A 41 12.82 -16.08 -6.21
C TYR A 41 13.15 -14.69 -5.63
N ILE A 42 12.16 -13.81 -5.54
CA ILE A 42 12.34 -12.47 -4.97
C ILE A 42 12.74 -12.57 -3.49
N SER A 43 12.05 -13.40 -2.71
CA SER A 43 12.34 -13.58 -1.29
C SER A 43 13.74 -14.14 -1.05
N ASP A 44 14.12 -15.18 -1.79
CA ASP A 44 15.42 -15.84 -1.62
C ASP A 44 16.59 -14.98 -2.13
N SER A 45 16.40 -14.27 -3.23
CA SER A 45 17.48 -13.51 -3.89
C SER A 45 17.59 -12.07 -3.41
N LEU A 46 16.47 -11.40 -3.15
CA LEU A 46 16.39 -9.97 -2.87
C LEU A 46 15.89 -9.64 -1.45
N GLY A 47 15.53 -10.64 -0.64
CA GLY A 47 15.03 -10.43 0.72
C GLY A 47 15.97 -9.58 1.57
N TRP A 48 17.28 -9.84 1.52
CA TRP A 48 18.30 -9.05 2.22
C TRP A 48 18.30 -7.57 1.78
N LEU A 49 18.11 -7.31 0.49
CA LEU A 49 18.07 -5.95 -0.06
C LEU A 49 16.81 -5.21 0.40
N ILE A 50 15.67 -5.90 0.42
CA ILE A 50 14.39 -5.32 0.89
C ILE A 50 14.52 -4.90 2.36
N ILE A 51 15.08 -5.76 3.21
CA ILE A 51 15.31 -5.45 4.63
C ILE A 51 16.31 -4.29 4.78
N LEU A 52 17.40 -4.29 4.00
CA LEU A 52 18.39 -3.21 4.01
C LEU A 52 17.74 -1.87 3.62
N LEU A 53 16.92 -1.84 2.57
CA LEU A 53 16.21 -0.64 2.14
C LEU A 53 15.19 -0.16 3.17
N ALA A 54 14.43 -1.06 3.80
CA ALA A 54 13.48 -0.70 4.84
C ALA A 54 14.17 -0.04 6.04
N ASN A 55 15.31 -0.61 6.49
CA ASN A 55 16.14 0.00 7.54
C ASN A 55 16.72 1.36 7.08
N GLY A 56 17.20 1.44 5.84
CA GLY A 56 17.73 2.67 5.27
C GLY A 56 16.67 3.78 5.23
N PHE A 57 15.44 3.46 4.85
CA PHE A 57 14.32 4.40 4.86
C PHE A 57 13.98 4.85 6.29
N LEU A 58 13.96 3.95 7.25
CA LEU A 58 13.73 4.30 8.66
C LEU A 58 14.79 5.29 9.17
N VAL A 59 16.07 4.99 8.97
CA VAL A 59 17.17 5.87 9.38
C VAL A 59 17.06 7.22 8.66
N PHE A 60 16.73 7.23 7.38
CA PHE A 60 16.60 8.45 6.60
C PHE A 60 15.42 9.31 7.04
N VAL A 61 14.26 8.73 7.33
CA VAL A 61 13.10 9.47 7.86
C VAL A 61 13.40 10.05 9.23
N ILE A 62 14.07 9.30 10.11
CA ILE A 62 14.53 9.81 11.42
C ILE A 62 15.52 10.98 11.21
N TYR A 63 16.47 10.86 10.29
CA TYR A 63 17.39 11.95 9.97
C TYR A 63 16.66 13.20 9.45
N LEU A 64 15.62 13.05 8.62
CA LEU A 64 14.83 14.19 8.16
C LEU A 64 14.06 14.85 9.31
N ALA A 65 13.51 14.05 10.23
CA ALA A 65 12.71 14.54 11.37
C ALA A 65 13.56 15.33 12.39
N PHE A 66 14.78 14.90 12.64
CA PHE A 66 15.64 15.48 13.71
C PHE A 66 16.87 16.20 13.16
N GLY A 67 17.20 16.06 11.88
CA GLY A 67 18.35 16.65 11.24
C GLY A 67 18.15 18.11 10.79
N LYS A 68 19.03 18.55 9.90
CA LYS A 68 19.06 19.93 9.38
C LYS A 68 17.78 20.34 8.61
N HIS A 69 16.99 19.39 8.18
CA HIS A 69 15.77 19.63 7.38
C HIS A 69 14.47 19.64 8.20
N LYS A 70 14.55 19.48 9.52
CA LYS A 70 13.39 19.39 10.42
C LYS A 70 12.43 20.58 10.38
N ASN A 71 12.93 21.75 10.01
CA ASN A 71 12.15 22.99 9.93
C ASN A 71 11.69 23.32 8.50
N LEU A 72 11.88 22.40 7.55
CA LEU A 72 11.43 22.61 6.17
C LEU A 72 9.90 22.50 6.10
N ILE A 73 9.26 23.61 5.68
CA ILE A 73 7.80 23.64 5.50
C ILE A 73 7.48 23.19 4.08
N LEU A 74 6.63 22.17 3.97
CA LEU A 74 6.14 21.67 2.70
C LEU A 74 5.16 22.68 2.09
N GLY A 75 5.44 23.13 0.85
CA GLY A 75 4.68 24.20 0.20
C GLY A 75 5.27 25.61 0.37
N GLY A 76 6.33 25.75 1.18
CA GLY A 76 7.02 27.02 1.41
C GLY A 76 6.69 27.67 2.75
N PRO A 77 7.37 28.79 3.06
CA PRO A 77 7.28 29.43 4.39
C PRO A 77 5.86 29.89 4.77
N ASP A 78 5.07 30.28 3.78
CA ASP A 78 3.72 30.84 3.95
C ASP A 78 2.62 29.78 3.76
N ALA A 79 2.99 28.48 3.68
CA ALA A 79 2.01 27.43 3.47
C ALA A 79 1.22 27.16 4.74
N GLU A 80 -0.11 27.17 4.61
CA GLU A 80 -1.04 26.82 5.69
C GLU A 80 -1.57 25.40 5.52
N PRO A 81 -1.89 24.70 6.62
CA PRO A 81 -2.51 23.39 6.57
C PRO A 81 -3.88 23.42 5.88
N GLU A 82 -4.09 22.59 4.87
CA GLU A 82 -5.35 22.51 4.13
C GLU A 82 -6.49 21.86 4.94
N PHE A 83 -6.15 21.03 5.92
CA PHE A 83 -7.09 20.27 6.77
C PHE A 83 -6.86 20.59 8.24
N SER A 84 -7.93 20.55 9.04
CA SER A 84 -7.81 20.58 10.50
C SER A 84 -7.08 19.33 10.99
N ASN A 85 -6.46 19.40 12.16
CA ASN A 85 -5.74 18.28 12.78
C ASN A 85 -6.62 17.03 12.90
N THR A 86 -7.89 17.17 13.28
CA THR A 86 -8.84 16.06 13.37
C THR A 86 -9.06 15.38 12.03
N ASN A 87 -9.28 16.16 10.97
CA ASN A 87 -9.46 15.60 9.63
C ASN A 87 -8.21 14.94 9.09
N TRP A 88 -7.05 15.55 9.33
CA TRP A 88 -5.76 15.00 8.95
C TRP A 88 -5.49 13.67 9.66
N ILE A 89 -5.70 13.61 10.98
CA ILE A 89 -5.58 12.37 11.76
C ILE A 89 -6.57 11.32 11.23
N ALA A 90 -7.84 11.69 10.99
CA ALA A 90 -8.85 10.78 10.46
C ALA A 90 -8.42 10.14 9.14
N MET A 91 -7.89 10.94 8.21
CA MET A 91 -7.42 10.44 6.91
C MET A 91 -6.18 9.53 7.04
N LEU A 92 -5.24 9.86 7.93
CA LEU A 92 -4.06 9.02 8.19
C LEU A 92 -4.45 7.69 8.83
N PHE A 93 -5.30 7.73 9.86
CA PHE A 93 -5.78 6.52 10.53
C PHE A 93 -6.56 5.62 9.60
N SER A 94 -7.46 6.18 8.79
CA SER A 94 -8.23 5.39 7.82
C SER A 94 -7.34 4.71 6.77
N ALA A 95 -6.24 5.33 6.39
CA ALA A 95 -5.28 4.72 5.48
C ALA A 95 -4.43 3.62 6.15
N GLY A 96 -4.14 3.77 7.45
CA GLY A 96 -3.27 2.86 8.20
C GLY A 96 -3.99 1.74 8.92
N LEU A 97 -5.19 2.02 9.45
CA LEU A 97 -6.04 1.05 10.16
C LEU A 97 -6.97 0.29 9.20
N GLY A 98 -6.53 0.01 8.00
CA GLY A 98 -7.28 -0.83 7.07
C GLY A 98 -7.31 -2.29 7.53
N VAL A 99 -7.97 -3.09 6.72
CA VAL A 99 -8.07 -4.56 6.88
C VAL A 99 -6.73 -5.21 7.24
N GLY A 100 -5.62 -4.72 6.68
CA GLY A 100 -4.28 -5.21 6.97
C GLY A 100 -3.99 -5.19 8.48
N LEU A 101 -4.00 -4.03 9.11
CA LEU A 101 -3.63 -3.92 10.52
C LEU A 101 -4.64 -4.59 11.45
N LEU A 102 -5.94 -4.41 11.22
CA LEU A 102 -6.99 -4.97 12.08
C LEU A 102 -6.97 -6.51 12.08
N PHE A 103 -6.74 -7.13 10.94
CA PHE A 103 -6.68 -8.58 10.83
C PHE A 103 -5.28 -9.12 11.16
N TYR A 104 -4.26 -8.62 10.49
CA TYR A 104 -2.90 -9.17 10.64
C TYR A 104 -2.24 -8.78 11.96
N GLY A 105 -2.69 -7.72 12.62
CA GLY A 105 -2.25 -7.41 13.99
C GLY A 105 -2.49 -8.55 14.98
N VAL A 106 -3.52 -9.38 14.73
CA VAL A 106 -3.80 -10.60 15.51
C VAL A 106 -3.33 -11.86 14.78
N ALA A 107 -3.66 -11.98 13.49
CA ALA A 107 -3.38 -13.20 12.73
C ALA A 107 -1.88 -13.44 12.52
N GLU A 108 -1.10 -12.41 12.27
CA GLU A 108 0.31 -12.56 11.94
C GLU A 108 1.16 -13.12 13.09
N PRO A 109 1.07 -12.61 14.33
CA PRO A 109 1.74 -13.23 15.46
C PRO A 109 1.40 -14.71 15.65
N VAL A 110 0.12 -15.08 15.44
CA VAL A 110 -0.33 -16.46 15.55
C VAL A 110 0.24 -17.33 14.42
N LEU A 111 0.22 -16.84 13.19
CA LEU A 111 0.80 -17.53 12.04
C LEU A 111 2.31 -17.75 12.21
N HIS A 112 3.03 -16.72 12.66
CA HIS A 112 4.46 -16.85 12.93
C HIS A 112 4.75 -17.81 14.08
N PHE A 113 3.94 -17.78 15.14
CA PHE A 113 4.08 -18.71 16.26
C PHE A 113 3.90 -20.17 15.84
N SER A 114 2.99 -20.43 14.91
CA SER A 114 2.68 -21.76 14.40
C SER A 114 3.65 -22.25 13.32
N SER A 115 4.54 -21.41 12.83
CA SER A 115 5.48 -21.73 11.76
C SER A 115 6.78 -22.31 12.30
N ASP A 116 6.97 -23.61 12.21
CA ASP A 116 8.21 -24.27 12.67
C ASP A 116 9.46 -23.75 11.94
N ALA A 117 9.34 -23.33 10.68
CA ALA A 117 10.45 -22.77 9.91
C ALA A 117 11.05 -21.48 10.51
N LEU A 118 10.29 -20.78 11.34
CA LEU A 118 10.72 -19.54 11.97
C LEU A 118 11.37 -19.75 13.34
N HIS A 119 11.34 -20.94 13.89
CA HIS A 119 11.81 -21.24 15.23
C HIS A 119 12.97 -22.24 15.23
N ALA A 120 13.85 -22.08 16.20
CA ALA A 120 14.88 -23.09 16.43
C ALA A 120 14.24 -24.39 16.95
N GLU A 121 14.84 -25.53 16.61
CA GLU A 121 14.42 -26.82 17.15
C GLU A 121 14.46 -26.80 18.69
N GLY A 122 13.38 -27.21 19.33
CA GLY A 122 13.28 -27.18 20.80
C GLY A 122 13.08 -25.81 21.42
N ALA A 123 12.76 -24.77 20.64
CA ALA A 123 12.48 -23.43 21.17
C ALA A 123 11.31 -23.45 22.18
N SER A 124 11.48 -22.75 23.29
CA SER A 124 10.43 -22.64 24.32
C SER A 124 9.21 -21.87 23.80
N PHE A 125 8.06 -22.03 24.46
CA PHE A 125 6.86 -21.23 24.16
C PHE A 125 7.17 -19.73 24.20
N SER A 126 7.91 -19.26 25.20
CA SER A 126 8.28 -17.85 25.34
C SER A 126 9.13 -17.36 24.18
N ASP A 127 10.11 -18.15 23.72
CA ASP A 127 10.98 -17.78 22.60
C ASP A 127 10.18 -17.68 21.31
N LYS A 128 9.29 -18.67 21.06
CA LYS A 128 8.38 -18.65 19.92
C LYS A 128 7.48 -17.42 19.92
N ALA A 129 6.86 -17.10 21.07
CA ALA A 129 5.99 -15.95 21.23
C ALA A 129 6.73 -14.63 21.01
N ASN A 130 7.89 -14.45 21.64
CA ASN A 130 8.71 -13.25 21.49
C ASN A 130 9.16 -13.04 20.04
N ARG A 131 9.63 -14.09 19.37
CA ARG A 131 10.06 -14.00 17.98
C ARG A 131 8.91 -13.63 17.04
N SER A 132 7.74 -14.22 17.24
CA SER A 132 6.54 -13.96 16.46
C SER A 132 6.06 -12.51 16.61
N MET A 133 6.03 -12.01 17.84
CA MET A 133 5.71 -10.60 18.12
C MET A 133 6.74 -9.65 17.52
N ASN A 134 8.04 -9.95 17.63
CA ASN A 134 9.08 -9.11 17.05
C ASN A 134 8.95 -8.99 15.52
N LEU A 135 8.58 -10.08 14.83
CA LEU A 135 8.32 -10.05 13.39
C LEU A 135 7.09 -9.20 13.05
N ALA A 136 6.00 -9.35 13.81
CA ALA A 136 4.82 -8.51 13.64
C ALA A 136 5.14 -7.02 13.85
N TYR A 137 5.91 -6.67 14.87
CA TYR A 137 6.37 -5.29 15.08
C TYR A 137 7.33 -4.79 13.99
N LEU A 138 8.12 -5.65 13.39
CA LEU A 138 8.97 -5.28 12.24
C LEU A 138 8.09 -4.90 11.03
N HIS A 139 7.06 -5.66 10.75
CA HIS A 139 6.19 -5.45 9.59
C HIS A 139 5.23 -4.26 9.78
N TRP A 140 4.60 -4.14 10.96
CA TRP A 140 3.56 -3.14 11.23
C TRP A 140 4.04 -1.93 12.04
N GLY A 141 5.28 -1.96 12.51
CA GLY A 141 5.90 -0.87 13.26
C GLY A 141 6.58 0.17 12.37
N PHE A 142 7.63 0.77 12.92
CA PHE A 142 8.32 1.90 12.29
C PHE A 142 8.85 1.64 10.88
N HIS A 143 9.24 0.41 10.54
CA HIS A 143 9.76 0.08 9.22
C HIS A 143 8.69 0.22 8.14
N GLY A 144 7.50 -0.33 8.35
CA GLY A 144 6.38 -0.17 7.43
C GLY A 144 6.00 1.31 7.26
N TRP A 145 5.88 2.04 8.35
CA TRP A 145 5.54 3.46 8.32
C TRP A 145 6.64 4.33 7.70
N ALA A 146 7.90 3.96 7.83
CA ALA A 146 9.00 4.66 7.17
C ALA A 146 8.93 4.56 5.65
N ILE A 147 8.51 3.40 5.10
CA ILE A 147 8.28 3.21 3.67
C ILE A 147 7.16 4.14 3.17
N TYR A 148 6.03 4.19 3.87
CA TYR A 148 4.96 5.15 3.57
C TYR A 148 5.44 6.60 3.69
N GLY A 149 6.14 6.90 4.78
CA GLY A 149 6.64 8.24 5.09
C GLY A 149 7.56 8.77 4.01
N ILE A 150 8.55 7.99 3.54
CA ILE A 150 9.49 8.44 2.50
C ILE A 150 8.79 8.72 1.17
N VAL A 151 7.85 7.86 0.77
CA VAL A 151 7.08 8.06 -0.46
C VAL A 151 6.20 9.30 -0.36
N GLY A 152 5.48 9.46 0.76
CA GLY A 152 4.65 10.64 1.03
C GLY A 152 5.46 11.94 1.03
N LEU A 153 6.62 11.95 1.70
CA LEU A 153 7.53 13.09 1.73
C LEU A 153 8.10 13.44 0.35
N CYS A 154 8.44 12.43 -0.47
CA CYS A 154 8.86 12.64 -1.84
C CYS A 154 7.75 13.32 -2.65
N PHE A 155 6.53 12.79 -2.62
CA PHE A 155 5.40 13.43 -3.32
C PHE A 155 5.18 14.86 -2.85
N ALA A 156 5.14 15.10 -1.55
CA ALA A 156 4.91 16.42 -0.99
C ALA A 156 6.03 17.40 -1.38
N TYR A 157 7.29 17.03 -1.18
CA TYR A 157 8.42 17.89 -1.48
C TYR A 157 8.54 18.24 -2.96
N PHE A 158 8.50 17.23 -3.83
CA PHE A 158 8.66 17.47 -5.26
C PHE A 158 7.47 18.19 -5.89
N THR A 159 6.26 17.97 -5.37
CA THR A 159 5.06 18.65 -5.87
C THR A 159 4.93 20.06 -5.33
N TYR A 160 5.01 20.23 -4.02
CA TYR A 160 4.71 21.53 -3.39
C TYR A 160 5.92 22.48 -3.34
N ASN A 161 7.13 21.97 -3.08
CA ASN A 161 8.31 22.82 -2.99
C ASN A 161 9.06 22.97 -4.32
N LYS A 162 8.98 21.98 -5.21
CA LYS A 162 9.64 22.00 -6.53
C LYS A 162 8.68 22.24 -7.70
N ASN A 163 7.37 22.35 -7.46
CA ASN A 163 6.35 22.55 -8.48
C ASN A 163 6.40 21.52 -9.63
N LEU A 164 6.83 20.28 -9.32
CA LEU A 164 6.86 19.20 -10.27
C LEU A 164 5.52 18.44 -10.31
N PRO A 165 5.18 17.77 -11.40
CA PRO A 165 3.97 16.98 -11.49
C PRO A 165 3.91 15.88 -10.40
N PHE A 166 2.72 15.62 -9.86
CA PHE A 166 2.47 14.55 -8.89
C PHE A 166 2.62 13.17 -9.56
N ARG A 167 3.88 12.71 -9.66
CA ARG A 167 4.28 11.48 -10.36
C ARG A 167 5.55 10.93 -9.76
N VAL A 168 5.70 9.60 -9.79
CA VAL A 168 6.91 8.93 -9.32
C VAL A 168 8.14 9.34 -10.14
N SER A 169 7.98 9.52 -11.45
CA SER A 169 9.09 10.00 -12.30
C SER A 169 9.64 11.38 -11.90
N SER A 170 8.89 12.15 -11.12
CA SER A 170 9.36 13.46 -10.61
C SER A 170 10.39 13.35 -9.49
N PHE A 171 10.51 12.18 -8.83
CA PHE A 171 11.50 11.95 -7.77
C PHE A 171 12.91 11.72 -8.31
N PHE A 172 13.01 11.39 -9.57
CA PHE A 172 14.27 10.99 -10.18
C PHE A 172 14.83 12.10 -11.08
N SER A 173 16.15 12.25 -11.01
CA SER A 173 16.95 13.05 -11.93
C SER A 173 18.03 12.17 -12.56
N GLY A 174 18.52 12.54 -13.75
CA GLY A 174 19.60 11.81 -14.39
C GLY A 174 19.21 11.11 -15.69
N PRO A 175 20.00 10.11 -16.16
CA PRO A 175 19.84 9.52 -17.48
C PRO A 175 18.47 8.91 -17.74
N LEU A 176 17.88 8.24 -16.75
CA LEU A 176 16.57 7.60 -16.86
C LEU A 176 15.43 8.59 -17.15
N THR A 177 15.53 9.82 -16.65
CA THR A 177 14.46 10.82 -16.79
C THR A 177 14.75 11.88 -17.84
N LYS A 178 15.92 11.85 -18.51
CA LYS A 178 16.21 12.70 -19.66
C LYS A 178 15.29 12.42 -20.84
N ASN A 179 14.93 11.15 -21.03
CA ASN A 179 14.07 10.70 -22.10
C ASN A 179 12.62 10.55 -21.60
N ILE A 180 11.66 10.86 -22.47
CA ILE A 180 10.23 10.73 -22.20
C ILE A 180 9.82 9.29 -21.86
N TRP A 181 10.42 8.30 -22.54
CA TRP A 181 10.11 6.90 -22.33
C TRP A 181 10.55 6.38 -20.97
N GLY A 182 11.74 6.81 -20.47
CA GLY A 182 12.17 6.48 -19.12
C GLY A 182 11.21 7.02 -18.04
N ARG A 183 10.70 8.26 -18.22
CA ARG A 183 9.66 8.81 -17.33
C ARG A 183 8.35 8.03 -17.44
N VAL A 184 7.93 7.67 -18.66
CA VAL A 184 6.70 6.90 -18.86
C VAL A 184 6.82 5.53 -18.20
N SER A 185 7.94 4.83 -18.37
CA SER A 185 8.17 3.51 -17.75
C SER A 185 8.11 3.55 -16.23
N LEU A 186 8.78 4.52 -15.60
CA LEU A 186 8.72 4.70 -14.14
C LEU A 186 7.30 4.93 -13.64
N ASP A 187 6.55 5.80 -14.31
CA ASP A 187 5.17 6.09 -13.94
C ASP A 187 4.24 4.88 -14.17
N VAL A 188 4.44 4.13 -15.26
CA VAL A 188 3.67 2.91 -15.57
C VAL A 188 3.93 1.81 -14.53
N ILE A 189 5.19 1.57 -14.16
CA ILE A 189 5.53 0.61 -13.09
C ILE A 189 4.86 1.01 -11.79
N ALA A 190 4.90 2.28 -11.42
CA ALA A 190 4.25 2.77 -10.20
C ALA A 190 2.72 2.60 -10.24
N ILE A 191 2.08 2.85 -11.38
CA ILE A 191 0.63 2.64 -11.58
C ILE A 191 0.29 1.15 -11.41
N ILE A 192 1.05 0.26 -12.06
CA ILE A 192 0.83 -1.19 -11.97
C ILE A 192 1.00 -1.68 -10.53
N ALA A 193 2.08 -1.29 -9.86
CA ALA A 193 2.32 -1.64 -8.46
C ALA A 193 1.17 -1.16 -7.55
N THR A 194 0.67 0.07 -7.77
CA THR A 194 -0.46 0.62 -7.03
C THR A 194 -1.74 -0.19 -7.26
N ILE A 195 -2.04 -0.56 -8.51
CA ILE A 195 -3.24 -1.33 -8.84
C ILE A 195 -3.18 -2.73 -8.21
N PHE A 196 -2.02 -3.40 -8.25
CA PHE A 196 -1.87 -4.70 -7.57
C PHE A 196 -2.01 -4.59 -6.05
N GLY A 197 -1.43 -3.55 -5.43
CA GLY A 197 -1.62 -3.30 -4.01
C GLY A 197 -3.07 -3.05 -3.62
N ILE A 198 -3.81 -2.26 -4.42
CA ILE A 198 -5.25 -2.03 -4.20
C ILE A 198 -6.04 -3.32 -4.42
N ALA A 199 -5.77 -4.09 -5.47
CA ALA A 199 -6.48 -5.33 -5.76
C ALA A 199 -6.29 -6.36 -4.63
N THR A 200 -5.06 -6.52 -4.12
CA THR A 200 -4.76 -7.38 -2.98
C THR A 200 -5.53 -6.94 -1.73
N SER A 201 -5.50 -5.65 -1.40
CA SER A 201 -6.19 -5.11 -0.22
C SER A 201 -7.71 -5.26 -0.34
N LEU A 202 -8.28 -5.01 -1.51
CA LEU A 202 -9.72 -5.19 -1.75
C LEU A 202 -10.12 -6.66 -1.67
N GLY A 203 -9.33 -7.57 -2.23
CA GLY A 203 -9.59 -9.01 -2.17
C GLY A 203 -9.55 -9.55 -0.75
N LEU A 204 -8.51 -9.22 0.02
CA LEU A 204 -8.41 -9.59 1.43
C LEU A 204 -9.56 -9.00 2.25
N GLY A 205 -9.89 -7.71 2.05
CA GLY A 205 -10.97 -7.05 2.74
C GLY A 205 -12.34 -7.66 2.43
N ALA A 206 -12.60 -7.99 1.18
CA ALA A 206 -13.85 -8.63 0.78
C ALA A 206 -14.00 -10.01 1.40
N ASN A 207 -12.93 -10.81 1.43
CA ASN A 207 -12.96 -12.12 2.08
C ASN A 207 -13.23 -12.00 3.58
N GLN A 208 -12.60 -11.05 4.27
CA GLN A 208 -12.85 -10.84 5.70
C GLN A 208 -14.28 -10.40 6.00
N ILE A 209 -14.83 -9.49 5.18
CA ILE A 209 -16.23 -9.08 5.31
C ILE A 209 -17.15 -10.27 5.05
N ASN A 210 -16.86 -11.07 4.02
CA ASN A 210 -17.66 -12.25 3.69
C ASN A 210 -17.67 -13.27 4.84
N SER A 211 -16.49 -13.62 5.36
CA SER A 211 -16.38 -14.54 6.49
C SER A 211 -17.00 -13.97 7.77
N GLY A 212 -16.85 -12.66 8.02
CA GLY A 212 -17.49 -11.99 9.15
C GLY A 212 -19.01 -12.04 9.07
N LEU A 213 -19.58 -11.73 7.91
CA LEU A 213 -21.04 -11.79 7.68
C LEU A 213 -21.56 -13.25 7.73
N GLY A 214 -20.77 -14.23 7.26
CA GLY A 214 -21.06 -15.65 7.40
C GLY A 214 -21.10 -16.09 8.86
N TYR A 215 -20.10 -15.69 9.66
CA TYR A 215 -20.07 -15.98 11.09
C TYR A 215 -21.28 -15.38 11.85
N MET A 216 -21.76 -14.20 11.41
CA MET A 216 -22.95 -13.55 11.98
C MET A 216 -24.26 -14.10 11.43
N GLU A 217 -24.22 -15.11 10.55
CA GLU A 217 -25.39 -15.72 9.89
C GLU A 217 -26.22 -14.69 9.07
N VAL A 218 -25.60 -13.59 8.63
CA VAL A 218 -26.26 -12.54 7.83
C VAL A 218 -26.22 -12.89 6.34
N LEU A 219 -25.14 -13.51 5.89
CA LEU A 219 -24.92 -13.86 4.48
C LEU A 219 -24.21 -15.20 4.40
N GLU A 220 -24.60 -16.05 3.46
CA GLU A 220 -23.88 -17.30 3.21
C GLU A 220 -22.48 -17.02 2.64
N GLU A 221 -21.46 -17.63 3.25
CA GLU A 221 -20.09 -17.51 2.78
C GLU A 221 -19.91 -18.23 1.44
N SER A 222 -19.75 -17.46 0.38
CA SER A 222 -19.67 -17.98 -1.00
C SER A 222 -18.83 -17.07 -1.90
N PHE A 223 -18.40 -17.62 -3.04
CA PHE A 223 -17.74 -16.83 -4.08
C PHE A 223 -18.63 -15.69 -4.58
N THR A 224 -19.93 -15.93 -4.74
CA THR A 224 -20.89 -14.93 -5.23
C THR A 224 -21.03 -13.77 -4.25
N SER A 225 -21.10 -14.04 -2.95
CA SER A 225 -21.13 -13.00 -1.92
C SER A 225 -19.84 -12.19 -1.87
N THR A 226 -18.66 -12.86 -1.99
CA THR A 226 -17.38 -12.16 -2.09
C THR A 226 -17.35 -11.21 -3.30
N VAL A 227 -17.79 -11.64 -4.48
CA VAL A 227 -17.86 -10.78 -5.68
C VAL A 227 -18.80 -9.60 -5.46
N GLY A 228 -19.98 -9.83 -4.85
CA GLY A 228 -20.91 -8.76 -4.50
C GLY A 228 -20.28 -7.71 -3.57
N ILE A 229 -19.57 -8.16 -2.54
CA ILE A 229 -18.84 -7.28 -1.61
C ILE A 229 -17.76 -6.48 -2.35
N VAL A 230 -16.94 -7.13 -3.20
CA VAL A 230 -15.92 -6.43 -4.02
C VAL A 230 -16.55 -5.33 -4.87
N ILE A 231 -17.69 -5.59 -5.51
CA ILE A 231 -18.38 -4.59 -6.32
C ILE A 231 -18.80 -3.40 -5.44
N VAL A 232 -19.42 -3.65 -4.30
CA VAL A 232 -19.90 -2.60 -3.39
C VAL A 232 -18.74 -1.73 -2.89
N ILE A 233 -17.68 -2.32 -2.34
CA ILE A 233 -16.54 -1.56 -1.82
C ILE A 233 -15.78 -0.82 -2.93
N THR A 234 -15.69 -1.40 -4.13
CA THR A 234 -15.10 -0.74 -5.30
C THR A 234 -15.91 0.48 -5.72
N LEU A 235 -17.24 0.38 -5.76
CA LEU A 235 -18.12 1.50 -6.08
C LEU A 235 -18.03 2.61 -5.02
N MET A 236 -17.98 2.27 -3.74
CA MET A 236 -17.77 3.25 -2.66
C MET A 236 -16.44 3.97 -2.82
N GLY A 237 -15.35 3.23 -3.08
CA GLY A 237 -14.04 3.79 -3.36
C GLY A 237 -14.02 4.69 -4.59
N LEU A 238 -14.65 4.26 -5.68
CA LEU A 238 -14.76 5.04 -6.92
C LEU A 238 -15.51 6.36 -6.70
N ILE A 239 -16.66 6.32 -6.02
CA ILE A 239 -17.43 7.53 -5.67
C ILE A 239 -16.56 8.47 -4.83
N SER A 240 -15.84 7.94 -3.83
CA SER A 240 -14.96 8.73 -2.99
C SER A 240 -13.86 9.42 -3.78
N VAL A 241 -13.23 8.71 -4.71
CA VAL A 241 -12.17 9.27 -5.58
C VAL A 241 -12.71 10.33 -6.54
N VAL A 242 -13.89 10.11 -7.12
CA VAL A 242 -14.55 11.08 -8.01
C VAL A 242 -14.93 12.37 -7.28
N LEU A 243 -15.39 12.27 -6.05
CA LEU A 243 -15.71 13.42 -5.18
C LEU A 243 -14.44 14.15 -4.70
N GLY A 244 -13.28 13.50 -4.78
CA GLY A 244 -11.98 14.06 -4.46
C GLY A 244 -11.66 14.10 -2.97
N LEU A 245 -10.45 14.55 -2.67
CA LEU A 245 -9.87 14.51 -1.32
C LEU A 245 -10.69 15.31 -0.28
N LYS A 246 -11.15 16.50 -0.66
CA LYS A 246 -11.85 17.43 0.26
C LYS A 246 -13.24 16.96 0.68
N VAL A 247 -13.89 16.16 -0.13
CA VAL A 247 -15.26 15.70 0.12
C VAL A 247 -15.28 14.19 0.32
N GLY A 248 -14.94 13.41 -0.70
CA GLY A 248 -15.10 11.97 -0.68
C GLY A 248 -14.22 11.29 0.35
N ILE A 249 -12.90 11.44 0.23
CA ILE A 249 -11.93 10.76 1.11
C ILE A 249 -12.08 11.25 2.55
N LYS A 250 -12.23 12.57 2.75
CA LYS A 250 -12.42 13.15 4.08
C LYS A 250 -13.66 12.58 4.78
N ILE A 251 -14.82 12.54 4.09
CA ILE A 251 -16.07 12.05 4.69
C ILE A 251 -15.96 10.56 5.03
N LEU A 252 -15.47 9.73 4.11
CA LEU A 252 -15.25 8.31 4.40
C LEU A 252 -14.31 8.08 5.58
N SER A 253 -13.23 8.87 5.67
CA SER A 253 -12.29 8.76 6.77
C SER A 253 -12.90 9.17 8.12
N GLN A 254 -13.75 10.21 8.13
CA GLN A 254 -14.48 10.60 9.32
C GLN A 254 -15.47 9.53 9.77
N MET A 255 -16.20 8.93 8.82
CA MET A 255 -17.13 7.83 9.11
C MET A 255 -16.37 6.62 9.71
N ASN A 256 -15.22 6.28 9.14
CA ASN A 256 -14.41 5.15 9.61
C ASN A 256 -13.87 5.32 11.05
N ILE A 257 -13.71 6.55 11.53
CA ILE A 257 -13.26 6.80 12.92
C ILE A 257 -14.43 6.79 13.91
N ILE A 258 -15.64 7.10 13.44
CA ILE A 258 -16.83 7.14 14.29
C ILE A 258 -17.39 5.71 14.51
N LEU A 259 -17.21 4.82 13.54
CA LEU A 259 -17.60 3.40 13.62
C LEU A 259 -16.58 2.60 14.45
#